data_be4b614441a85a85cc446b2701e1bbc8
#
_entry.id   be4b614441a85a85cc446b2701e1bbc8
#
_cell.length_a   1.000
_cell.length_b   1.000
_cell.length_c   1.000
_cell.angle_alpha   90.00
_cell.angle_beta   90.00
_cell.angle_gamma   90.00
#
_symmetry.space_group_name_H-M   'P 1'
#
loop_
_entity.id
_entity.type
_entity.pdbx_description
1 polymer ?
#
loop_
_entity_poly.entity_id
_entity_poly.type
_entity_poly.pdbx_seq_one_letter_code
_entity_poly.pdbx_strand_id
1 'polypeptide(L)'
;MDTANDADRLQMLLYSAYDSDTVRDMERPLLDDGTPLMRMAASAAAQVTMTLLDDEDLAVEDARIAVLVGTGDNGGDGLYAGAILAREGAQVTAIATGRSLHDAAFAAFVHAGGRVLVLDPNADIPGCATGFSAGEAGERLQAAVEYAQGSHVILDAMTGIGVAGALRGIPGTIAASLGLTSRLPDRPALSNNEPSADLPLGVAVYPPS
;
A
#
# COMPACT_ATOMS: atom_id res chain seq x y z
N MET A 1 15.59 -14.86 33.09
CA MET A 1 15.30 -14.35 31.75
C MET A 1 15.42 -12.84 31.85
N ASP A 2 16.33 -12.27 31.12
CA ASP A 2 16.77 -10.88 31.32
C ASP A 2 15.91 -9.95 30.42
N THR A 3 14.80 -9.47 30.99
CA THR A 3 13.82 -8.63 30.27
C THR A 3 14.40 -7.30 29.79
N ALA A 4 15.46 -6.79 30.39
CA ALA A 4 16.16 -5.57 29.96
C ALA A 4 16.92 -5.82 28.63
N ASN A 5 17.56 -6.98 28.49
CA ASN A 5 18.28 -7.35 27.26
C ASN A 5 17.34 -7.58 26.07
N ASP A 6 16.14 -8.07 26.32
CA ASP A 6 15.13 -8.27 25.27
C ASP A 6 14.54 -6.95 24.77
N ALA A 7 14.33 -5.97 25.65
CA ALA A 7 13.85 -4.64 25.27
C ALA A 7 14.89 -3.88 24.42
N ASP A 8 16.16 -3.88 24.86
CA ASP A 8 17.26 -3.24 24.11
C ASP A 8 17.47 -3.90 22.74
N ARG A 9 17.33 -5.24 22.67
CA ARG A 9 17.43 -5.99 21.42
C ARG A 9 16.27 -5.66 20.46
N LEU A 10 15.04 -5.58 20.99
CA LEU A 10 13.87 -5.19 20.19
C LEU A 10 14.02 -3.76 19.67
N GLN A 11 14.48 -2.84 20.50
CA GLN A 11 14.73 -1.47 20.11
C GLN A 11 15.80 -1.38 19.02
N MET A 12 16.88 -2.15 19.14
CA MET A 12 17.92 -2.22 18.12
C MET A 12 17.37 -2.75 16.79
N LEU A 13 16.51 -3.78 16.79
CA LEU A 13 15.86 -4.34 15.60
C LEU A 13 14.93 -3.31 14.93
N LEU A 14 14.17 -2.54 15.71
CA LEU A 14 13.24 -1.52 15.19
C LEU A 14 13.95 -0.33 14.52
N TYR A 15 15.19 -0.04 14.92
CA TYR A 15 16.00 1.06 14.37
C TYR A 15 17.08 0.59 13.37
N SER A 16 17.14 -0.69 13.07
CA SER A 16 18.08 -1.24 12.10
C SER A 16 17.42 -1.36 10.72
N ALA A 17 18.12 -0.94 9.68
CA ALA A 17 17.75 -1.23 8.30
C ALA A 17 18.51 -2.46 7.83
N TYR A 18 17.80 -3.38 7.19
CA TYR A 18 18.35 -4.61 6.63
C TYR A 18 18.24 -4.57 5.10
N ASP A 19 19.16 -5.21 4.40
CA ASP A 19 19.01 -5.41 2.96
C ASP A 19 17.95 -6.49 2.67
N SER A 20 17.45 -6.49 1.43
CA SER A 20 16.36 -7.39 1.03
C SER A 20 16.70 -8.88 1.12
N ASP A 21 17.97 -9.25 0.97
CA ASP A 21 18.37 -10.66 1.05
C ASP A 21 18.41 -11.14 2.50
N THR A 22 18.92 -10.29 3.39
CA THR A 22 18.90 -10.55 4.84
C THR A 22 17.47 -10.78 5.34
N VAL A 23 16.53 -9.97 4.88
CA VAL A 23 15.14 -10.10 5.32
C VAL A 23 14.51 -11.37 4.78
N ARG A 24 14.68 -11.69 3.50
CA ARG A 24 14.22 -12.97 2.95
C ARG A 24 14.77 -14.18 3.70
N ASP A 25 16.03 -14.11 4.16
CA ASP A 25 16.61 -15.17 4.95
C ASP A 25 16.01 -15.26 6.36
N MET A 26 15.61 -14.13 6.96
CA MET A 26 14.87 -14.10 8.22
C MET A 26 13.42 -14.62 8.09
N GLU A 27 12.76 -14.31 6.98
CA GLU A 27 11.37 -14.73 6.71
C GLU A 27 11.25 -16.22 6.39
N ARG A 28 12.25 -16.80 5.72
CA ARG A 28 12.21 -18.19 5.24
C ARG A 28 11.84 -19.20 6.31
N PRO A 29 12.46 -19.21 7.51
CA PRO A 29 12.08 -20.16 8.56
C PRO A 29 10.64 -19.98 9.05
N LEU A 30 10.14 -18.73 9.06
CA LEU A 30 8.77 -18.42 9.46
C LEU A 30 7.76 -18.87 8.42
N LEU A 31 8.08 -18.69 7.14
CA LEU A 31 7.26 -19.18 6.02
C LEU A 31 7.22 -20.71 5.99
N ASP A 32 8.36 -21.37 6.22
CA ASP A 32 8.46 -22.83 6.29
C ASP A 32 7.63 -23.40 7.47
N ASP A 33 7.52 -22.65 8.56
CA ASP A 33 6.68 -22.99 9.73
C ASP A 33 5.20 -22.60 9.53
N GLY A 34 4.84 -22.03 8.39
CA GLY A 34 3.47 -21.63 8.04
C GLY A 34 2.98 -20.36 8.73
N THR A 35 3.89 -19.53 9.22
CA THR A 35 3.56 -18.22 9.80
C THR A 35 2.90 -17.33 8.74
N PRO A 36 1.73 -16.75 9.01
CA PRO A 36 0.99 -15.94 8.02
C PRO A 36 1.54 -14.51 7.90
N LEU A 37 2.81 -14.36 7.46
CA LEU A 37 3.53 -13.08 7.43
C LEU A 37 2.76 -12.00 6.67
N MET A 38 2.20 -12.31 5.51
CA MET A 38 1.37 -11.38 4.73
C MET A 38 0.18 -10.82 5.54
N ARG A 39 -0.49 -11.67 6.32
CA ARG A 39 -1.60 -11.23 7.17
C ARG A 39 -1.13 -10.35 8.33
N MET A 40 0.05 -10.62 8.85
CA MET A 40 0.65 -9.82 9.92
C MET A 40 1.08 -8.45 9.38
N ALA A 41 1.75 -8.39 8.24
CA ALA A 41 2.13 -7.15 7.56
C ALA A 41 0.89 -6.29 7.22
N ALA A 42 -0.15 -6.92 6.64
CA ALA A 42 -1.40 -6.24 6.34
C ALA A 42 -2.10 -5.69 7.59
N SER A 43 -2.09 -6.44 8.69
CA SER A 43 -2.67 -5.98 9.97
C SER A 43 -1.90 -4.78 10.53
N ALA A 44 -0.56 -4.82 10.46
CA ALA A 44 0.28 -3.70 10.89
C ALA A 44 0.03 -2.45 10.04
N ALA A 45 -0.03 -2.58 8.70
CA ALA A 45 -0.33 -1.46 7.80
C ALA A 45 -1.71 -0.86 8.07
N ALA A 46 -2.73 -1.68 8.31
CA ALA A 46 -4.07 -1.21 8.67
C ALA A 46 -4.07 -0.47 10.00
N GLN A 47 -3.38 -1.00 11.03
CA GLN A 47 -3.27 -0.33 12.34
C GLN A 47 -2.56 1.02 12.24
N VAL A 48 -1.45 1.10 11.52
CA VAL A 48 -0.75 2.37 11.26
C VAL A 48 -1.69 3.36 10.57
N THR A 49 -2.45 2.91 9.58
CA THR A 49 -3.41 3.76 8.88
C THR A 49 -4.49 4.29 9.82
N MET A 50 -5.06 3.43 10.67
CA MET A 50 -6.07 3.85 11.65
C MET A 50 -5.50 4.84 12.67
N THR A 51 -4.26 4.64 13.14
CA THR A 51 -3.59 5.58 14.03
C THR A 51 -3.39 6.94 13.37
N LEU A 52 -2.95 6.97 12.10
CA LEU A 52 -2.80 8.22 11.36
C LEU A 52 -4.13 8.97 11.17
N LEU A 53 -5.23 8.26 10.95
CA LEU A 53 -6.57 8.86 10.86
C LEU A 53 -7.01 9.44 12.20
N ASP A 54 -6.76 8.73 13.31
CA ASP A 54 -7.06 9.18 14.67
C ASP A 54 -6.24 10.43 15.04
N ASP A 55 -4.96 10.48 14.65
CA ASP A 55 -4.08 11.65 14.83
C ASP A 55 -4.60 12.91 14.09
N GLU A 56 -5.36 12.72 13.01
CA GLU A 56 -6.01 13.77 12.23
C GLU A 56 -7.49 14.01 12.64
N ASP A 57 -7.92 13.47 13.77
CA ASP A 57 -9.32 13.55 14.28
C ASP A 57 -10.34 13.03 13.25
N LEU A 58 -9.98 12.08 12.38
CA LEU A 58 -10.85 11.51 11.36
C LEU A 58 -11.28 10.08 11.69
N ALA A 59 -12.57 9.86 11.85
CA ALA A 59 -13.14 8.53 12.06
C ALA A 59 -12.92 7.64 10.84
N VAL A 60 -12.62 6.36 11.07
CA VAL A 60 -12.29 5.40 9.98
C VAL A 60 -13.46 5.27 9.00
N GLU A 61 -14.70 5.28 9.46
CA GLU A 61 -15.92 5.21 8.64
C GLU A 61 -16.12 6.41 7.71
N ASP A 62 -15.52 7.55 8.02
CA ASP A 62 -15.54 8.75 7.18
C ASP A 62 -14.32 8.82 6.25
N ALA A 63 -13.37 7.91 6.42
CA ALA A 63 -12.13 7.92 5.66
C ALA A 63 -12.31 7.37 4.24
N ARG A 64 -11.68 8.07 3.28
CA ARG A 64 -11.47 7.61 1.92
C ARG A 64 -10.02 7.20 1.76
N ILE A 65 -9.80 5.95 1.31
CA ILE A 65 -8.47 5.36 1.22
C ILE A 65 -8.24 4.83 -0.20
N ALA A 66 -7.12 5.21 -0.80
CA ALA A 66 -6.63 4.63 -2.04
C ALA A 66 -5.55 3.60 -1.72
N VAL A 67 -5.62 2.41 -2.32
CA VAL A 67 -4.56 1.40 -2.25
C VAL A 67 -3.97 1.24 -3.65
N LEU A 68 -2.72 1.62 -3.85
CA LEU A 68 -2.00 1.40 -5.10
C LEU A 68 -1.46 -0.03 -5.09
N VAL A 69 -2.01 -0.90 -5.95
CA VAL A 69 -1.78 -2.35 -5.85
C VAL A 69 -0.99 -2.87 -7.04
N GLY A 70 0.14 -3.51 -6.78
CA GLY A 70 0.93 -4.25 -7.75
C GLY A 70 0.55 -5.74 -7.84
N THR A 71 1.30 -6.49 -8.65
CA THR A 71 1.03 -7.91 -8.95
C THR A 71 1.61 -8.90 -7.93
N GLY A 72 2.55 -8.45 -7.08
CA GLY A 72 3.28 -9.34 -6.15
C GLY A 72 2.62 -9.45 -4.77
N ASP A 73 3.39 -10.05 -3.86
CA ASP A 73 2.99 -10.28 -2.47
C ASP A 73 2.71 -8.97 -1.73
N ASN A 74 3.49 -7.91 -1.99
CA ASN A 74 3.25 -6.57 -1.45
C ASN A 74 1.85 -6.04 -1.84
N GLY A 75 1.42 -6.29 -3.09
CA GLY A 75 0.04 -6.01 -3.51
C GLY A 75 -0.98 -6.81 -2.71
N GLY A 76 -0.65 -8.05 -2.35
CA GLY A 76 -1.45 -8.89 -1.45
C GLY A 76 -1.57 -8.29 -0.05
N ASP A 77 -0.45 -7.81 0.52
CA ASP A 77 -0.43 -7.12 1.82
C ASP A 77 -1.33 -5.89 1.80
N GLY A 78 -1.22 -5.05 0.76
CA GLY A 78 -2.05 -3.87 0.58
C GLY A 78 -3.53 -4.19 0.45
N LEU A 79 -3.90 -5.24 -0.29
CA LEU A 79 -5.29 -5.69 -0.43
C LEU A 79 -5.85 -6.22 0.90
N TYR A 80 -5.08 -6.99 1.68
CA TYR A 80 -5.52 -7.44 2.99
C TYR A 80 -5.65 -6.29 3.98
N ALA A 81 -4.72 -5.32 3.97
CA ALA A 81 -4.83 -4.10 4.77
C ALA A 81 -6.09 -3.31 4.40
N GLY A 82 -6.32 -3.11 3.10
CA GLY A 82 -7.53 -2.49 2.59
C GLY A 82 -8.81 -3.23 2.98
N ALA A 83 -8.78 -4.56 3.01
CA ALA A 83 -9.91 -5.38 3.46
C ALA A 83 -10.21 -5.19 4.96
N ILE A 84 -9.19 -5.01 5.80
CA ILE A 84 -9.36 -4.70 7.22
C ILE A 84 -10.02 -3.32 7.35
N LEU A 85 -9.45 -2.30 6.71
CA LEU A 85 -9.97 -0.93 6.76
C LEU A 85 -11.41 -0.82 6.23
N ALA A 86 -11.75 -1.55 5.16
CA ALA A 86 -13.11 -1.60 4.64
C ALA A 86 -14.10 -2.24 5.62
N ARG A 87 -13.69 -3.25 6.39
CA ARG A 87 -14.53 -3.84 7.46
C ARG A 87 -14.74 -2.90 8.63
N GLU A 88 -13.77 -2.03 8.91
CA GLU A 88 -13.88 -0.96 9.91
C GLU A 88 -14.71 0.24 9.39
N GLY A 89 -15.23 0.18 8.16
CA GLY A 89 -16.16 1.15 7.62
C GLY A 89 -15.57 2.13 6.61
N ALA A 90 -14.25 2.14 6.40
CA ALA A 90 -13.61 3.05 5.44
C ALA A 90 -14.08 2.81 4.00
N GLN A 91 -14.09 3.87 3.20
CA GLN A 91 -14.31 3.79 1.75
C GLN A 91 -12.98 3.48 1.05
N VAL A 92 -12.74 2.20 0.77
CA VAL A 92 -11.46 1.77 0.20
C VAL A 92 -11.58 1.43 -1.29
N THR A 93 -10.70 2.02 -2.11
CA THR A 93 -10.57 1.68 -3.53
C THR A 93 -9.14 1.22 -3.83
N ALA A 94 -9.00 0.00 -4.31
CA ALA A 94 -7.75 -0.52 -4.85
C ALA A 94 -7.59 -0.07 -6.30
N ILE A 95 -6.46 0.56 -6.61
CA ILE A 95 -6.04 0.97 -7.95
C ILE A 95 -5.05 -0.09 -8.43
N ALA A 96 -5.51 -1.00 -9.28
CA ALA A 96 -4.70 -2.07 -9.82
C ALA A 96 -3.75 -1.53 -10.91
N THR A 97 -2.47 -1.47 -10.59
CA THR A 97 -1.41 -0.96 -11.48
C THR A 97 -0.74 -2.06 -12.31
N GLY A 98 -1.05 -3.32 -12.02
CA GLY A 98 -0.56 -4.51 -12.71
C GLY A 98 -1.67 -5.27 -13.45
N ARG A 99 -1.27 -6.39 -14.09
CA ARG A 99 -2.17 -7.23 -14.89
C ARG A 99 -2.92 -8.29 -14.11
N SER A 100 -2.45 -8.63 -12.92
CA SER A 100 -3.08 -9.58 -12.02
C SER A 100 -2.97 -9.08 -10.59
N LEU A 101 -3.74 -9.64 -9.71
CA LEU A 101 -3.69 -9.37 -8.27
C LEU A 101 -3.49 -10.68 -7.52
N HIS A 102 -3.09 -10.60 -6.26
CA HIS A 102 -3.00 -11.77 -5.39
C HIS A 102 -4.41 -12.31 -5.11
N ASP A 103 -4.74 -13.49 -5.64
CA ASP A 103 -6.12 -14.03 -5.71
C ASP A 103 -6.84 -14.04 -4.36
N ALA A 104 -6.22 -14.60 -3.33
CA ALA A 104 -6.86 -14.73 -2.01
C ALA A 104 -7.05 -13.37 -1.32
N ALA A 105 -6.11 -12.42 -1.51
CA ALA A 105 -6.21 -11.08 -0.96
C ALA A 105 -7.28 -10.26 -1.70
N PHE A 106 -7.33 -10.36 -3.03
CA PHE A 106 -8.35 -9.74 -3.85
C PHE A 106 -9.75 -10.23 -3.47
N ALA A 107 -9.95 -11.54 -3.32
CA ALA A 107 -11.23 -12.08 -2.87
C ALA A 107 -11.64 -11.55 -1.50
N ALA A 108 -10.70 -11.50 -0.54
CA ALA A 108 -10.95 -10.96 0.79
C ALA A 108 -11.30 -9.45 0.75
N PHE A 109 -10.62 -8.68 -0.11
CA PHE A 109 -10.84 -7.25 -0.29
C PHE A 109 -12.24 -6.95 -0.85
N VAL A 110 -12.62 -7.63 -1.93
CA VAL A 110 -13.96 -7.46 -2.53
C VAL A 110 -15.06 -7.92 -1.58
N HIS A 111 -14.85 -9.03 -0.86
CA HIS A 111 -15.80 -9.50 0.15
C HIS A 111 -15.98 -8.51 1.32
N ALA A 112 -14.96 -7.74 1.63
CA ALA A 112 -15.03 -6.67 2.64
C ALA A 112 -15.74 -5.39 2.15
N GLY A 113 -16.15 -5.34 0.88
CA GLY A 113 -16.79 -4.16 0.28
C GLY A 113 -15.84 -3.20 -0.43
N GLY A 114 -14.56 -3.56 -0.57
CA GLY A 114 -13.58 -2.77 -1.31
C GLY A 114 -13.92 -2.67 -2.81
N ARG A 115 -13.61 -1.53 -3.41
CA ARG A 115 -13.79 -1.28 -4.86
C ARG A 115 -12.47 -1.45 -5.59
N VAL A 116 -12.52 -1.82 -6.87
CA VAL A 116 -11.32 -2.00 -7.68
C VAL A 116 -11.41 -1.17 -8.96
N LEU A 117 -10.37 -0.39 -9.22
CA LEU A 117 -10.17 0.34 -10.46
C LEU A 117 -8.97 -0.26 -11.19
N VAL A 118 -9.22 -0.88 -12.35
CA VAL A 118 -8.19 -1.50 -13.20
C VAL A 118 -7.68 -0.50 -14.22
N LEU A 119 -6.36 -0.40 -14.37
CA LEU A 119 -5.70 0.55 -15.28
C LEU A 119 -5.10 -0.10 -16.51
N ASP A 120 -4.72 -1.38 -16.46
CA ASP A 120 -4.19 -2.07 -17.64
C ASP A 120 -5.35 -2.71 -18.43
N PRO A 121 -5.54 -2.35 -19.71
CA PRO A 121 -6.56 -2.97 -20.55
C PRO A 121 -6.35 -4.46 -20.78
N ASN A 122 -5.14 -4.96 -20.56
CA ASN A 122 -4.80 -6.39 -20.71
C ASN A 122 -4.76 -7.12 -19.35
N ALA A 123 -5.34 -6.52 -18.31
CA ALA A 123 -5.42 -7.17 -17.01
C ALA A 123 -6.33 -8.42 -17.07
N ASP A 124 -5.94 -9.41 -16.29
CA ASP A 124 -6.72 -10.62 -16.02
C ASP A 124 -7.12 -10.63 -14.54
N ILE A 125 -8.12 -9.81 -14.21
CA ILE A 125 -8.65 -9.66 -12.85
C ILE A 125 -10.12 -10.04 -12.85
N PRO A 126 -10.52 -11.11 -12.17
CA PRO A 126 -11.87 -11.63 -12.19
C PRO A 126 -12.93 -10.57 -11.83
N GLY A 127 -13.98 -10.46 -12.65
CA GLY A 127 -15.09 -9.54 -12.41
C GLY A 127 -14.81 -8.07 -12.69
N CYS A 128 -13.61 -7.73 -13.17
CA CYS A 128 -13.25 -6.37 -13.56
C CYS A 128 -13.35 -6.15 -15.08
N ALA A 129 -13.76 -4.95 -15.48
CA ALA A 129 -13.79 -4.59 -16.91
C ALA A 129 -12.37 -4.40 -17.43
N THR A 130 -12.05 -5.11 -18.52
CA THR A 130 -10.76 -5.09 -19.24
C THR A 130 -11.02 -4.96 -20.74
N GLY A 131 -9.98 -4.91 -21.56
CA GLY A 131 -10.11 -4.78 -23.02
C GLY A 131 -10.56 -3.40 -23.49
N PHE A 132 -10.48 -2.38 -22.65
CA PHE A 132 -10.84 -1.01 -22.99
C PHE A 132 -9.79 -0.36 -23.92
N SER A 133 -10.22 0.66 -24.66
CA SER A 133 -9.38 1.39 -25.62
C SER A 133 -8.27 2.20 -24.94
N ALA A 134 -7.29 2.65 -25.73
CA ALA A 134 -6.23 3.53 -25.23
C ALA A 134 -6.76 4.87 -24.67
N GLY A 135 -7.85 5.40 -25.24
CA GLY A 135 -8.51 6.61 -24.74
C GLY A 135 -9.11 6.36 -23.36
N GLU A 136 -9.88 5.29 -23.19
CA GLU A 136 -10.44 4.89 -21.90
C GLU A 136 -9.36 4.58 -20.87
N ALA A 137 -8.20 4.03 -21.28
CA ALA A 137 -7.06 3.82 -20.38
C ALA A 137 -6.53 5.15 -19.81
N GLY A 138 -6.45 6.19 -20.65
CA GLY A 138 -6.08 7.54 -20.21
C GLY A 138 -7.07 8.13 -19.23
N GLU A 139 -8.37 8.02 -19.52
CA GLU A 139 -9.45 8.50 -18.63
C GLU A 139 -9.43 7.77 -17.27
N ARG A 140 -9.23 6.45 -17.28
CA ARG A 140 -9.11 5.64 -16.06
C ARG A 140 -7.89 6.03 -15.24
N LEU A 141 -6.75 6.26 -15.89
CA LEU A 141 -5.54 6.72 -15.21
C LEU A 141 -5.76 8.10 -14.56
N GLN A 142 -6.37 9.03 -15.29
CA GLN A 142 -6.72 10.33 -14.73
C GLN A 142 -7.66 10.21 -13.53
N ALA A 143 -8.73 9.42 -13.65
CA ALA A 143 -9.66 9.18 -12.55
C ALA A 143 -8.98 8.53 -11.33
N ALA A 144 -8.02 7.62 -11.56
CA ALA A 144 -7.24 7.02 -10.49
C ALA A 144 -6.37 8.02 -9.74
N VAL A 145 -5.69 8.91 -10.47
CA VAL A 145 -4.88 9.99 -9.89
C VAL A 145 -5.75 10.95 -9.10
N GLU A 146 -6.87 11.40 -9.67
CA GLU A 146 -7.83 12.29 -8.99
C GLU A 146 -8.40 11.65 -7.72
N TYR A 147 -8.75 10.35 -7.79
CA TYR A 147 -9.23 9.61 -6.62
C TYR A 147 -8.17 9.53 -5.53
N ALA A 148 -6.94 9.17 -5.89
CA ALA A 148 -5.83 9.06 -4.94
C ALA A 148 -5.52 10.41 -4.29
N GLN A 149 -5.48 11.50 -5.06
CA GLN A 149 -5.27 12.87 -4.55
C GLN A 149 -6.40 13.34 -3.63
N GLY A 150 -7.64 12.94 -3.90
CA GLY A 150 -8.80 13.24 -3.05
C GLY A 150 -9.03 12.26 -1.92
N SER A 151 -8.14 11.30 -1.71
CA SER A 151 -8.20 10.36 -0.58
C SER A 151 -7.55 10.95 0.66
N HIS A 152 -7.93 10.52 1.85
CA HIS A 152 -7.30 10.92 3.10
C HIS A 152 -5.98 10.17 3.30
N VAL A 153 -5.92 8.90 2.87
CA VAL A 153 -4.71 8.08 2.93
C VAL A 153 -4.48 7.37 1.60
N ILE A 154 -3.21 7.29 1.20
CA ILE A 154 -2.73 6.43 0.11
C ILE A 154 -1.85 5.33 0.72
N LEU A 155 -2.25 4.06 0.53
CA LEU A 155 -1.42 2.91 0.79
C LEU A 155 -0.66 2.56 -0.49
N ASP A 156 0.67 2.68 -0.48
CA ASP A 156 1.51 2.25 -1.60
C ASP A 156 1.93 0.79 -1.41
N ALA A 157 1.32 -0.08 -2.20
CA ALA A 157 1.60 -1.51 -2.31
C ALA A 157 1.92 -1.92 -3.76
N MET A 158 2.49 -1.00 -4.55
CA MET A 158 2.78 -1.26 -5.97
C MET A 158 3.94 -2.23 -6.15
N THR A 159 4.96 -2.12 -5.34
CA THR A 159 6.19 -2.93 -5.48
C THR A 159 6.75 -3.31 -4.13
N GLY A 160 7.24 -4.55 -4.03
CA GLY A 160 8.00 -5.00 -2.87
C GLY A 160 9.50 -4.72 -3.01
N ILE A 161 10.27 -5.13 -2.03
CA ILE A 161 11.72 -4.95 -1.89
C ILE A 161 12.58 -5.55 -3.02
N GLY A 162 12.00 -6.38 -3.87
CA GLY A 162 12.73 -7.01 -5.00
C GLY A 162 12.89 -6.13 -6.24
N VAL A 163 12.37 -4.91 -6.23
CA VAL A 163 12.41 -4.01 -7.38
C VAL A 163 13.66 -3.14 -7.32
N ALA A 164 14.51 -3.27 -8.33
CA ALA A 164 15.68 -2.42 -8.52
C ALA A 164 15.42 -1.38 -9.62
N GLY A 165 15.76 -0.13 -9.36
CA GLY A 165 15.64 0.98 -10.30
C GLY A 165 14.29 1.69 -10.27
N ALA A 166 14.07 2.57 -11.25
CA ALA A 166 12.86 3.38 -11.31
C ALA A 166 11.62 2.56 -11.71
N LEU A 167 10.48 2.91 -11.15
CA LEU A 167 9.18 2.39 -11.55
C LEU A 167 8.92 2.70 -13.04
N ARG A 168 8.33 1.75 -13.76
CA ARG A 168 8.03 1.87 -15.19
C ARG A 168 6.56 1.56 -15.46
N GLY A 169 6.08 1.96 -16.66
CA GLY A 169 4.69 1.71 -17.06
C GLY A 169 3.68 2.40 -16.16
N ILE A 170 2.56 1.77 -15.91
CA ILE A 170 1.45 2.32 -15.12
C ILE A 170 1.89 2.70 -13.70
N PRO A 171 2.62 1.86 -12.93
CA PRO A 171 3.13 2.25 -11.61
C PRO A 171 3.98 3.52 -11.66
N GLY A 172 4.90 3.61 -12.62
CA GLY A 172 5.76 4.79 -12.78
C GLY A 172 4.98 6.05 -13.15
N THR A 173 3.95 5.91 -13.99
CA THR A 173 3.10 7.05 -14.38
C THR A 173 2.28 7.57 -13.20
N ILE A 174 1.67 6.69 -12.40
CA ILE A 174 0.93 7.07 -11.20
C ILE A 174 1.86 7.73 -10.17
N ALA A 175 2.99 7.11 -9.87
CA ALA A 175 3.95 7.67 -8.92
C ALA A 175 4.44 9.05 -9.34
N ALA A 176 4.76 9.24 -10.64
CA ALA A 176 5.15 10.53 -11.17
C ALA A 176 4.02 11.57 -11.07
N SER A 177 2.78 11.19 -11.39
CA SER A 177 1.63 12.09 -11.33
C SER A 177 1.34 12.55 -9.89
N LEU A 178 1.41 11.65 -8.93
CA LEU A 178 1.23 11.95 -7.51
C LEU A 178 2.40 12.76 -6.97
N GLY A 179 3.63 12.44 -7.32
CA GLY A 179 4.83 13.14 -6.90
C GLY A 179 4.94 14.56 -7.48
N LEU A 180 4.59 14.75 -8.74
CA LEU A 180 4.61 16.08 -9.39
C LEU A 180 3.58 17.04 -8.79
N THR A 181 2.44 16.53 -8.35
CA THR A 181 1.41 17.36 -7.71
C THR A 181 1.73 17.66 -6.25
N SER A 182 2.37 16.77 -5.55
CA SER A 182 2.76 16.97 -4.15
C SER A 182 3.85 18.02 -3.94
N ARG A 183 4.59 18.40 -5.01
CA ARG A 183 5.74 19.33 -4.93
C ARG A 183 6.69 19.05 -3.77
N LEU A 184 6.85 17.77 -3.41
CA LEU A 184 7.78 17.40 -2.36
C LEU A 184 9.19 17.83 -2.79
N PRO A 185 9.88 18.64 -1.99
CA PRO A 185 11.26 19.01 -2.27
C PRO A 185 12.13 17.74 -2.24
N ASP A 186 13.16 17.70 -3.05
CA ASP A 186 14.19 16.67 -3.02
C ASP A 186 14.73 16.54 -1.58
N ARG A 187 14.25 15.55 -0.85
CA ARG A 187 14.56 15.24 0.54
C ARG A 187 14.13 16.34 1.53
N PRO A 188 13.09 16.17 2.30
CA PRO A 188 12.77 17.09 3.39
C PRO A 188 13.96 17.13 4.35
N ALA A 189 14.49 18.30 4.59
CA ALA A 189 15.32 18.50 5.76
C ALA A 189 14.50 18.07 6.98
N LEU A 190 15.11 17.37 7.92
CA LEU A 190 14.51 16.97 9.21
C LEU A 190 14.21 18.24 10.04
N SER A 191 13.31 19.07 9.62
CA SER A 191 12.89 20.28 10.31
C SER A 191 11.38 20.38 10.22
N ASN A 192 10.71 20.18 11.35
CA ASN A 192 9.41 20.69 11.78
C ASN A 192 8.44 21.18 10.69
N ASN A 193 8.29 20.46 9.60
CA ASN A 193 7.26 20.74 8.63
C ASN A 193 5.98 20.09 9.11
N GLU A 194 5.05 20.90 9.55
CA GLU A 194 3.67 20.49 9.68
C GLU A 194 3.23 19.90 8.32
N PRO A 195 2.59 18.70 8.32
CA PRO A 195 2.08 18.12 7.09
C PRO A 195 1.14 19.15 6.44
N SER A 196 1.26 19.34 5.12
CA SER A 196 0.32 20.19 4.40
C SER A 196 -1.07 19.56 4.52
N ALA A 197 -2.02 20.29 5.09
CA ALA A 197 -3.40 19.85 5.30
C ALA A 197 -4.14 19.46 3.99
N ASP A 198 -3.54 19.74 2.84
CA ASP A 198 -4.12 19.53 1.51
C ASP A 198 -3.61 18.26 0.80
N LEU A 199 -2.72 17.48 1.41
CA LEU A 199 -2.15 16.27 0.79
C LEU A 199 -2.60 15.01 1.53
N PRO A 200 -2.91 13.92 0.81
CA PRO A 200 -3.20 12.64 1.45
C PRO A 200 -1.99 12.13 2.24
N LEU A 201 -2.27 11.50 3.37
CA LEU A 201 -1.26 10.79 4.14
C LEU A 201 -0.74 9.60 3.33
N GLY A 202 0.56 9.40 3.29
CA GLY A 202 1.18 8.28 2.56
C GLY A 202 1.65 7.19 3.51
N VAL A 203 1.20 5.96 3.28
CA VAL A 203 1.69 4.76 3.98
C VAL A 203 2.27 3.81 2.95
N ALA A 204 3.57 3.55 3.01
CA ALA A 204 4.20 2.53 2.20
C ALA A 204 3.99 1.16 2.85
N VAL A 205 3.35 0.26 2.11
CA VAL A 205 3.22 -1.15 2.49
C VAL A 205 4.41 -1.86 1.88
N TYR A 206 5.41 -2.11 2.70
CA TYR A 206 6.51 -2.99 2.31
C TYR A 206 6.31 -4.30 3.05
N PRO A 207 6.42 -5.47 2.39
CA PRO A 207 6.62 -6.69 3.14
C PRO A 207 7.82 -6.46 4.03
N PRO A 208 7.84 -7.03 5.23
CA PRO A 208 9.02 -6.93 6.06
C PRO A 208 10.20 -7.33 5.20
N SER A 209 10.99 -6.31 4.87
CA SER A 209 12.09 -6.38 3.92
C SER A 209 13.33 -6.90 4.61
#